data_2c8f4eb7888c7ed8db0abda1c9134ab0
#
_entry.id   2c8f4eb7888c7ed8db0abda1c9134ab0
#
_cell.length_a   1.000
_cell.length_b   1.000
_cell.length_c   1.000
_cell.angle_alpha   90.00
_cell.angle_beta   90.00
_cell.angle_gamma   90.00
#
_symmetry.space_group_name_H-M   'P 1'
#
loop_
_entity.id
_entity.type
_entity.pdbx_description
1 polymer ?
#
loop_
_entity_poly.entity_id
_entity_poly.type
_entity_poly.pdbx_seq_one_letter_code
_entity_poly.pdbx_strand_id
1 'polypeptide(L)'
;SAGWFVSMSKGVKWTNQSYCYQSNWPDDWVFQRKKEGKMITSLAASDSYWLVVASSNTAYTAQEICAAPWNNLKEWITKWWNKDYYITSIACQNGLWTIVMSKTNLYKNQSYFWATSTDKLKEKINDKWNSDYYITALEYGGGEFFCIMSKYSDDKSRLQHWKIGTSGYGDDIKEYWDKEYRITYIGG
;
A
#
# COMPACT_ATOMS: atom_id res chain seq x y z
N SER A 1 -2.50 17.32 -15.06
CA SER A 1 -2.96 15.97 -14.66
C SER A 1 -1.73 15.11 -14.40
N ALA A 2 -1.59 14.61 -13.18
CA ALA A 2 -0.58 13.60 -12.89
C ALA A 2 -0.90 12.35 -13.72
N GLY A 3 0.12 11.76 -14.33
CA GLY A 3 -0.02 10.49 -15.07
C GLY A 3 -0.06 9.31 -14.09
N TRP A 4 -0.45 8.14 -14.60
CA TRP A 4 -0.36 6.88 -13.86
C TRP A 4 1.08 6.38 -13.86
N PHE A 5 1.52 5.87 -12.72
CA PHE A 5 2.78 5.16 -12.61
C PHE A 5 2.50 3.67 -12.36
N VAL A 6 3.09 2.79 -13.18
CA VAL A 6 2.98 1.34 -13.03
C VAL A 6 4.36 0.73 -12.95
N SER A 7 4.64 -0.01 -11.88
CA SER A 7 5.84 -0.82 -11.72
C SER A 7 5.49 -2.31 -11.84
N MET A 8 6.22 -3.03 -12.67
CA MET A 8 6.06 -4.48 -12.86
C MET A 8 7.35 -5.21 -12.50
N SER A 9 7.23 -6.27 -11.72
CA SER A 9 8.38 -7.08 -11.28
C SER A 9 8.27 -8.51 -11.78
N LYS A 10 9.40 -9.07 -12.25
CA LYS A 10 9.55 -10.50 -12.58
C LYS A 10 9.97 -11.28 -11.33
N GLY A 11 9.54 -12.53 -11.21
CA GLY A 11 9.95 -13.41 -10.09
C GLY A 11 9.08 -13.29 -8.83
N VAL A 12 8.00 -12.53 -8.88
CA VAL A 12 6.97 -12.57 -7.84
C VAL A 12 6.19 -13.89 -7.88
N LYS A 13 5.68 -14.34 -6.74
CA LYS A 13 4.90 -15.59 -6.65
C LYS A 13 3.46 -15.45 -7.16
N TRP A 14 2.97 -14.25 -7.35
CA TRP A 14 1.60 -13.99 -7.81
C TRP A 14 1.38 -14.50 -9.23
N THR A 15 0.21 -15.06 -9.45
CA THR A 15 -0.18 -15.61 -10.77
C THR A 15 -1.58 -15.09 -11.14
N ASN A 16 -2.00 -15.35 -12.37
CA ASN A 16 -3.36 -15.02 -12.86
C ASN A 16 -3.79 -13.57 -12.52
N GLN A 17 -2.91 -12.62 -12.74
CA GLN A 17 -3.17 -11.23 -12.44
C GLN A 17 -4.23 -10.66 -13.39
N SER A 18 -5.13 -9.86 -12.84
CA SER A 18 -6.14 -9.09 -13.55
C SER A 18 -6.16 -7.66 -13.03
N TYR A 19 -6.54 -6.71 -13.87
CA TYR A 19 -6.74 -5.33 -13.45
C TYR A 19 -8.08 -4.79 -13.93
N CYS A 20 -8.57 -3.76 -13.26
CA CYS A 20 -9.71 -2.96 -13.65
C CYS A 20 -9.32 -1.48 -13.59
N TYR A 21 -9.69 -0.73 -14.63
CA TYR A 21 -9.52 0.71 -14.72
C TYR A 21 -10.85 1.34 -15.09
N GLN A 22 -11.46 2.09 -14.17
CA GLN A 22 -12.75 2.74 -14.38
C GLN A 22 -12.98 3.92 -13.44
N SER A 23 -13.97 4.75 -13.75
CA SER A 23 -14.27 5.98 -12.98
C SER A 23 -14.89 5.72 -11.61
N ASN A 24 -15.73 4.70 -11.48
CA ASN A 24 -16.35 4.34 -10.20
C ASN A 24 -15.59 3.19 -9.54
N TRP A 25 -15.74 3.05 -8.23
CA TRP A 25 -15.26 1.87 -7.54
C TRP A 25 -15.83 0.58 -8.17
N PRO A 26 -15.00 -0.41 -8.51
CA PRO A 26 -15.40 -1.59 -9.29
C PRO A 26 -15.98 -2.73 -8.44
N ASP A 27 -17.07 -2.52 -7.73
CA ASP A 27 -17.67 -3.52 -6.82
C ASP A 27 -17.88 -4.89 -7.47
N ASP A 28 -18.56 -4.92 -8.61
CA ASP A 28 -18.87 -6.17 -9.31
C ASP A 28 -17.61 -6.90 -9.77
N TRP A 29 -16.63 -6.15 -10.27
CA TRP A 29 -15.37 -6.71 -10.70
C TRP A 29 -14.59 -7.30 -9.52
N VAL A 30 -14.49 -6.57 -8.40
CA VAL A 30 -13.84 -7.04 -7.17
C VAL A 30 -14.52 -8.31 -6.65
N PHE A 31 -15.84 -8.31 -6.63
CA PHE A 31 -16.63 -9.48 -6.21
C PHE A 31 -16.36 -10.71 -7.09
N GLN A 32 -16.30 -10.54 -8.42
CA GLN A 32 -15.99 -11.64 -9.33
C GLN A 32 -14.54 -12.14 -9.15
N ARG A 33 -13.57 -11.24 -8.97
CA ARG A 33 -12.18 -11.65 -8.70
C ARG A 33 -12.06 -12.43 -7.39
N LYS A 34 -12.79 -12.02 -6.35
CA LYS A 34 -12.84 -12.75 -5.07
C LYS A 34 -13.41 -14.17 -5.24
N LYS A 35 -14.46 -14.34 -6.05
CA LYS A 35 -15.02 -15.66 -6.38
C LYS A 35 -14.03 -16.56 -7.13
N GLU A 36 -13.15 -15.99 -7.94
CA GLU A 36 -12.06 -16.69 -8.63
C GLU A 36 -10.87 -17.02 -7.71
N GLY A 37 -10.95 -16.68 -6.41
CA GLY A 37 -9.86 -16.89 -5.46
C GLY A 37 -8.73 -15.87 -5.60
N LYS A 38 -8.97 -14.73 -6.27
CA LYS A 38 -8.00 -13.65 -6.39
C LYS A 38 -8.16 -12.65 -5.25
N MET A 39 -7.06 -12.06 -4.83
CA MET A 39 -7.00 -11.02 -3.81
C MET A 39 -6.46 -9.72 -4.41
N ILE A 40 -6.93 -8.58 -3.94
CA ILE A 40 -6.38 -7.28 -4.34
C ILE A 40 -4.93 -7.20 -3.89
N THR A 41 -4.05 -6.91 -4.84
CA THR A 41 -2.60 -6.80 -4.61
C THR A 41 -2.05 -5.40 -4.84
N SER A 42 -2.82 -4.54 -5.50
CA SER A 42 -2.50 -3.13 -5.67
C SER A 42 -3.75 -2.31 -5.89
N LEU A 43 -3.73 -1.09 -5.39
CA LEU A 43 -4.81 -0.13 -5.49
C LEU A 43 -4.20 1.25 -5.73
N ALA A 44 -4.73 1.97 -6.68
CA ALA A 44 -4.42 3.38 -6.91
C ALA A 44 -5.68 4.14 -7.33
N ALA A 45 -5.73 5.41 -7.01
CA ALA A 45 -6.81 6.29 -7.42
C ALA A 45 -6.28 7.63 -7.92
N SER A 46 -7.02 8.23 -8.84
CA SER A 46 -6.95 9.65 -9.17
C SER A 46 -8.29 10.30 -8.83
N ASP A 47 -8.41 11.60 -9.04
CA ASP A 47 -9.69 12.30 -8.81
C ASP A 47 -10.86 11.71 -9.61
N SER A 48 -10.58 11.03 -10.72
CA SER A 48 -11.60 10.57 -11.66
C SER A 48 -11.65 9.07 -11.88
N TYR A 49 -10.59 8.32 -11.50
CA TYR A 49 -10.47 6.91 -11.86
C TYR A 49 -9.85 6.07 -10.75
N TRP A 50 -10.23 4.80 -10.74
CA TRP A 50 -9.64 3.72 -9.96
C TRP A 50 -8.83 2.80 -10.84
N LEU A 51 -7.67 2.36 -10.34
CA LEU A 51 -6.91 1.24 -10.88
C LEU A 51 -6.76 0.20 -9.78
N VAL A 52 -7.37 -0.96 -9.99
CA VAL A 52 -7.36 -2.07 -9.02
C VAL A 52 -6.74 -3.28 -9.66
N VAL A 53 -5.79 -3.92 -8.98
CA VAL A 53 -5.13 -5.14 -9.43
C VAL A 53 -5.42 -6.26 -8.45
N ALA A 54 -5.82 -7.43 -8.99
CA ALA A 54 -6.05 -8.63 -8.21
C ALA A 54 -5.25 -9.80 -8.77
N SER A 55 -4.70 -10.63 -7.88
CA SER A 55 -3.81 -11.75 -8.23
C SER A 55 -4.17 -13.01 -7.45
N SER A 56 -3.89 -14.17 -8.05
CA SER A 56 -3.89 -15.46 -7.36
C SER A 56 -2.52 -15.75 -6.73
N ASN A 57 -2.45 -16.82 -5.92
CA ASN A 57 -1.22 -17.27 -5.25
C ASN A 57 -0.55 -16.19 -4.40
N THR A 58 -1.36 -15.40 -3.73
CA THR A 58 -0.90 -14.39 -2.77
C THR A 58 -0.69 -15.03 -1.39
N ALA A 59 -0.04 -14.31 -0.49
CA ALA A 59 0.04 -14.69 0.93
C ALA A 59 -1.20 -14.26 1.73
N TYR A 60 -2.27 -13.85 1.04
CA TYR A 60 -3.52 -13.38 1.65
C TYR A 60 -4.56 -14.49 1.63
N THR A 61 -5.22 -14.73 2.77
CA THR A 61 -6.27 -15.76 2.90
C THR A 61 -7.68 -15.20 2.91
N ALA A 62 -7.82 -13.91 3.24
CA ALA A 62 -9.08 -13.19 3.20
C ALA A 62 -8.81 -11.68 3.08
N GLN A 63 -9.78 -10.93 2.60
CA GLN A 63 -9.70 -9.46 2.48
C GLN A 63 -11.00 -8.79 2.86
N GLU A 64 -10.85 -7.62 3.48
CA GLU A 64 -11.91 -6.67 3.77
C GLU A 64 -11.53 -5.31 3.19
N ILE A 65 -12.52 -4.59 2.70
CA ILE A 65 -12.34 -3.30 2.03
C ILE A 65 -13.29 -2.30 2.67
N CYS A 66 -12.80 -1.12 2.94
CA CYS A 66 -13.61 0.00 3.41
C CYS A 66 -13.20 1.27 2.69
N ALA A 67 -14.19 2.02 2.23
CA ALA A 67 -14.03 3.36 1.70
C ALA A 67 -14.81 4.33 2.59
N ALA A 68 -14.12 5.25 3.25
CA ALA A 68 -14.74 6.22 4.16
C ALA A 68 -13.83 7.44 4.38
N PRO A 69 -14.39 8.56 4.86
CA PRO A 69 -13.60 9.61 5.47
C PRO A 69 -12.77 9.06 6.63
N TRP A 70 -11.60 9.64 6.86
CA TRP A 70 -10.64 9.12 7.83
C TRP A 70 -11.23 8.84 9.23
N ASN A 71 -12.05 9.73 9.75
CA ASN A 71 -12.59 9.59 11.11
C ASN A 71 -13.36 8.28 11.33
N ASN A 72 -13.90 7.70 10.27
CA ASN A 72 -14.67 6.46 10.33
C ASN A 72 -13.80 5.21 10.12
N LEU A 73 -12.57 5.37 9.65
CA LEU A 73 -11.67 4.24 9.33
C LEU A 73 -10.94 3.70 10.56
N LYS A 74 -10.67 4.53 11.56
CA LYS A 74 -9.87 4.16 12.72
C LYS A 74 -10.45 2.96 13.49
N GLU A 75 -11.74 2.98 13.79
CA GLU A 75 -12.41 1.88 14.49
C GLU A 75 -12.48 0.63 13.61
N TRP A 76 -12.73 0.81 12.31
CA TRP A 76 -12.77 -0.28 11.35
C TRP A 76 -11.40 -0.97 11.23
N ILE A 77 -10.31 -0.21 11.12
CA ILE A 77 -8.93 -0.75 11.10
C ILE A 77 -8.66 -1.54 12.38
N THR A 78 -8.97 -0.95 13.54
CA THR A 78 -8.75 -1.62 14.85
C THR A 78 -9.54 -2.92 14.95
N LYS A 79 -10.79 -2.95 14.50
CA LYS A 79 -11.63 -4.15 14.46
C LYS A 79 -10.97 -5.29 13.68
N TRP A 80 -10.37 -4.98 12.53
CA TRP A 80 -9.76 -5.99 11.67
C TRP A 80 -8.35 -6.36 12.08
N TRP A 81 -7.56 -5.43 12.65
CA TRP A 81 -6.29 -5.78 13.29
C TRP A 81 -6.45 -6.83 14.38
N ASN A 82 -7.49 -6.74 15.19
CA ASN A 82 -7.81 -7.74 16.24
C ASN A 82 -8.17 -9.12 15.69
N LYS A 83 -8.23 -9.27 14.36
CA LYS A 83 -8.52 -10.54 13.65
C LYS A 83 -7.38 -10.98 12.72
N ASP A 84 -6.18 -10.44 12.94
CA ASP A 84 -4.98 -10.70 12.14
C ASP A 84 -5.07 -10.23 10.68
N TYR A 85 -5.86 -9.19 10.42
CA TYR A 85 -5.83 -8.49 9.15
C TYR A 85 -4.88 -7.31 9.24
N TYR A 86 -4.16 -7.06 8.18
CA TYR A 86 -3.21 -5.94 8.05
C TYR A 86 -3.53 -5.11 6.82
N ILE A 87 -3.30 -3.81 6.88
CA ILE A 87 -3.47 -2.93 5.74
C ILE A 87 -2.44 -3.33 4.68
N THR A 88 -2.91 -3.67 3.48
CA THR A 88 -2.07 -4.15 2.37
C THR A 88 -2.13 -3.26 1.13
N SER A 89 -3.17 -2.42 1.02
CA SER A 89 -3.26 -1.38 0.00
C SER A 89 -4.10 -0.21 0.51
N ILE A 90 -3.76 0.98 0.06
CA ILE A 90 -4.49 2.21 0.32
C ILE A 90 -4.54 3.06 -0.95
N ALA A 91 -5.59 3.86 -1.09
CA ALA A 91 -5.68 4.93 -2.06
C ALA A 91 -6.63 6.01 -1.55
N CYS A 92 -6.46 7.23 -2.03
CA CYS A 92 -7.33 8.36 -1.72
C CYS A 92 -7.92 8.94 -3.00
N GLN A 93 -9.24 9.03 -3.07
CA GLN A 93 -9.94 9.71 -4.16
C GLN A 93 -10.82 10.81 -3.57
N ASN A 94 -10.59 12.06 -3.95
CA ASN A 94 -11.38 13.21 -3.50
C ASN A 94 -11.56 13.28 -1.96
N GLY A 95 -10.51 12.97 -1.20
CA GLY A 95 -10.54 12.95 0.27
C GLY A 95 -11.23 11.71 0.88
N LEU A 96 -11.72 10.80 0.07
CA LEU A 96 -12.24 9.51 0.51
C LEU A 96 -11.12 8.46 0.47
N TRP A 97 -10.79 7.91 1.62
CA TRP A 97 -9.76 6.89 1.76
C TRP A 97 -10.34 5.50 1.57
N THR A 98 -9.76 4.74 0.67
CA THR A 98 -10.06 3.31 0.50
C THR A 98 -8.91 2.49 1.03
N ILE A 99 -9.23 1.58 1.95
CA ILE A 99 -8.27 0.70 2.61
C ILE A 99 -8.64 -0.75 2.32
N VAL A 100 -7.66 -1.52 1.90
CA VAL A 100 -7.75 -2.99 1.80
C VAL A 100 -6.96 -3.58 2.97
N MET A 101 -7.63 -4.38 3.79
CA MET A 101 -7.01 -5.16 4.84
C MET A 101 -7.04 -6.63 4.49
N SER A 102 -5.90 -7.29 4.55
CA SER A 102 -5.75 -8.70 4.21
C SER A 102 -5.36 -9.53 5.43
N LYS A 103 -6.00 -10.69 5.59
CA LYS A 103 -5.58 -11.69 6.56
C LYS A 103 -4.32 -12.38 6.03
N THR A 104 -3.22 -12.26 6.76
CA THR A 104 -1.91 -12.74 6.33
C THR A 104 -1.00 -13.01 7.51
N ASN A 105 -0.05 -13.91 7.32
CA ASN A 105 1.06 -14.16 8.25
C ASN A 105 2.37 -13.45 7.87
N LEU A 106 2.34 -12.56 6.88
CA LEU A 106 3.54 -11.80 6.48
C LEU A 106 3.99 -10.83 7.56
N TYR A 107 3.05 -10.29 8.32
CA TYR A 107 3.31 -9.28 9.35
C TYR A 107 2.94 -9.82 10.73
N LYS A 108 3.72 -9.41 11.75
CA LYS A 108 3.41 -9.67 13.17
C LYS A 108 2.93 -8.41 13.90
N ASN A 109 3.15 -7.25 13.31
CA ASN A 109 2.66 -5.97 13.84
C ASN A 109 2.60 -4.92 12.72
N GLN A 110 1.73 -3.93 12.91
CA GLN A 110 1.58 -2.83 11.97
C GLN A 110 1.26 -1.53 12.72
N SER A 111 1.74 -0.42 12.18
CA SER A 111 1.45 0.93 12.66
C SER A 111 1.13 1.81 11.46
N TYR A 112 0.30 2.80 11.65
CA TYR A 112 0.08 3.86 10.68
C TYR A 112 0.15 5.23 11.35
N PHE A 113 0.40 6.25 10.57
CA PHE A 113 0.38 7.63 11.01
C PHE A 113 0.14 8.59 9.86
N TRP A 114 -0.24 9.80 10.23
CA TRP A 114 -0.43 10.95 9.35
C TRP A 114 0.73 11.92 9.49
N ALA A 115 1.05 12.61 8.40
CA ALA A 115 2.01 13.69 8.40
C ALA A 115 1.56 14.80 7.43
N THR A 116 1.53 16.03 7.92
CA THR A 116 1.14 17.22 7.15
C THR A 116 2.31 17.86 6.41
N SER A 117 3.53 17.33 6.59
CA SER A 117 4.73 17.79 5.91
C SER A 117 5.74 16.66 5.75
N THR A 118 6.65 16.83 4.80
CA THR A 118 7.75 15.87 4.57
C THR A 118 8.68 15.72 5.76
N ASP A 119 8.92 16.77 6.54
CA ASP A 119 9.80 16.71 7.71
C ASP A 119 9.15 15.89 8.84
N LYS A 120 7.85 16.08 9.11
CA LYS A 120 7.10 15.27 10.06
C LYS A 120 7.00 13.81 9.59
N LEU A 121 6.87 13.59 8.29
CA LEU A 121 6.89 12.24 7.71
C LEU A 121 8.22 11.55 7.97
N LYS A 122 9.35 12.22 7.69
CA LYS A 122 10.72 11.72 7.94
C LYS A 122 10.96 11.38 9.40
N GLU A 123 10.59 12.27 10.30
CA GLU A 123 10.71 12.07 11.75
C GLU A 123 9.99 10.79 12.18
N LYS A 124 8.71 10.66 11.83
CA LYS A 124 7.90 9.49 12.21
C LYS A 124 8.37 8.18 11.58
N ILE A 125 8.85 8.22 10.33
CA ILE A 125 9.44 7.04 9.70
C ILE A 125 10.69 6.60 10.44
N ASN A 126 11.61 7.52 10.78
CA ASN A 126 12.85 7.21 11.49
C ASN A 126 12.56 6.62 12.87
N ASP A 127 11.60 7.17 13.61
CA ASP A 127 11.20 6.63 14.91
C ASP A 127 10.73 5.16 14.80
N LYS A 128 9.97 4.85 13.77
CA LYS A 128 9.47 3.50 13.52
C LYS A 128 10.55 2.56 13.00
N TRP A 129 11.47 3.03 12.16
CA TRP A 129 12.61 2.23 11.72
C TRP A 129 13.49 1.76 12.87
N ASN A 130 13.75 2.63 13.87
CA ASN A 130 14.48 2.28 15.08
C ASN A 130 13.80 1.16 15.91
N SER A 131 12.58 0.81 15.55
CA SER A 131 11.79 -0.26 16.16
C SER A 131 11.47 -1.39 15.17
N ASP A 132 12.26 -1.59 14.11
CA ASP A 132 12.14 -2.63 13.08
C ASP A 132 10.82 -2.60 12.28
N TYR A 133 10.20 -1.44 12.14
CA TYR A 133 9.10 -1.27 11.20
C TYR A 133 9.62 -0.79 9.84
N TYR A 134 9.03 -1.29 8.77
CA TYR A 134 9.36 -0.96 7.39
C TYR A 134 8.14 -0.35 6.70
N ILE A 135 8.35 0.64 5.83
CA ILE A 135 7.27 1.24 5.04
C ILE A 135 6.68 0.14 4.15
N THR A 136 5.37 -0.09 4.28
CA THR A 136 4.64 -1.07 3.47
C THR A 136 3.58 -0.43 2.58
N ALA A 137 3.15 0.78 2.89
CA ALA A 137 2.39 1.64 1.99
C ALA A 137 2.55 3.12 2.42
N LEU A 138 2.48 4.01 1.46
CA LEU A 138 2.53 5.46 1.66
C LEU A 138 1.68 6.13 0.58
N GLU A 139 0.68 6.89 0.97
CA GLU A 139 -0.21 7.60 0.06
C GLU A 139 -0.30 9.08 0.47
N TYR A 140 -0.51 9.95 -0.51
CA TYR A 140 -0.80 11.35 -0.28
C TYR A 140 -2.22 11.68 -0.74
N GLY A 141 -3.01 12.27 0.14
CA GLY A 141 -4.38 12.63 -0.19
C GLY A 141 -4.96 13.57 0.86
N GLY A 142 -5.87 14.44 0.44
CA GLY A 142 -6.48 15.42 1.35
C GLY A 142 -5.50 16.40 2.00
N GLY A 143 -4.31 16.60 1.40
CA GLY A 143 -3.26 17.49 1.94
C GLY A 143 -2.33 16.83 2.97
N GLU A 144 -2.43 15.51 3.18
CA GLU A 144 -1.65 14.79 4.18
C GLU A 144 -1.06 13.49 3.61
N PHE A 145 0.08 13.09 4.16
CA PHE A 145 0.64 11.75 3.93
C PHE A 145 0.02 10.74 4.88
N PHE A 146 -0.37 9.60 4.37
CA PHE A 146 -0.76 8.44 5.17
C PHE A 146 0.27 7.33 4.99
N CYS A 147 1.05 7.08 6.03
CA CYS A 147 2.12 6.10 6.02
C CYS A 147 1.75 4.88 6.86
N ILE A 148 1.97 3.70 6.28
CA ILE A 148 1.79 2.41 6.92
C ILE A 148 3.15 1.74 7.03
N MET A 149 3.49 1.31 8.23
CA MET A 149 4.73 0.60 8.51
C MET A 149 4.46 -0.70 9.25
N SER A 150 5.08 -1.78 8.80
CA SER A 150 4.84 -3.12 9.33
C SER A 150 6.12 -3.78 9.82
N LYS A 151 6.00 -4.61 10.86
CA LYS A 151 7.01 -5.60 11.24
C LYS A 151 6.70 -6.92 10.55
N TYR A 152 7.69 -7.48 9.88
CA TYR A 152 7.55 -8.78 9.25
C TYR A 152 7.61 -9.92 10.28
N SER A 153 6.97 -11.04 9.97
CA SER A 153 6.92 -12.21 10.86
C SER A 153 8.18 -13.07 10.79
N ASP A 154 8.96 -12.96 9.73
CA ASP A 154 10.11 -13.85 9.46
C ASP A 154 11.42 -13.40 10.12
N ASP A 155 11.42 -12.36 10.94
CA ASP A 155 12.55 -11.80 11.69
C ASP A 155 13.83 -11.55 10.85
N LYS A 156 13.71 -11.51 9.50
CA LYS A 156 14.84 -11.22 8.63
C LYS A 156 15.16 -9.72 8.67
N SER A 157 16.44 -9.43 8.77
CA SER A 157 16.91 -8.05 8.57
C SER A 157 16.57 -7.59 7.16
N ARG A 158 16.03 -6.38 7.05
CA ARG A 158 15.71 -5.72 5.78
C ARG A 158 16.37 -4.35 5.75
N LEU A 159 16.84 -3.98 4.59
CA LEU A 159 17.27 -2.63 4.31
C LEU A 159 16.22 -1.97 3.42
N GLN A 160 15.85 -0.75 3.75
CA GLN A 160 14.90 0.02 2.95
C GLN A 160 15.46 1.42 2.73
N HIS A 161 15.37 1.89 1.50
CA HIS A 161 15.63 3.27 1.14
C HIS A 161 14.33 3.89 0.62
N TRP A 162 14.09 5.15 0.92
CA TRP A 162 12.95 5.88 0.41
C TRP A 162 13.34 7.31 0.09
N LYS A 163 12.64 7.89 -0.87
CA LYS A 163 12.84 9.28 -1.30
C LYS A 163 11.49 9.92 -1.56
N ILE A 164 11.38 11.17 -1.20
CA ILE A 164 10.25 12.03 -1.54
C ILE A 164 10.80 13.34 -2.14
N GLY A 165 10.17 13.82 -3.20
CA GLY A 165 10.58 15.03 -3.91
C GLY A 165 9.94 15.11 -5.28
N THR A 166 10.28 16.13 -6.04
CA THR A 166 9.71 16.43 -7.36
C THR A 166 10.66 16.09 -8.52
N SER A 167 11.91 15.69 -8.23
CA SER A 167 12.93 15.42 -9.24
C SER A 167 14.06 14.53 -8.72
N GLY A 168 15.00 14.15 -9.60
CA GLY A 168 16.20 13.40 -9.24
C GLY A 168 15.96 11.93 -8.90
N TYR A 169 14.85 11.35 -9.31
CA TYR A 169 14.53 9.93 -9.01
C TYR A 169 15.37 8.95 -9.85
N GLY A 170 15.71 9.31 -11.09
CA GLY A 170 16.42 8.40 -12.00
C GLY A 170 17.78 7.98 -11.46
N ASP A 171 18.57 8.95 -11.00
CA ASP A 171 19.91 8.71 -10.46
C ASP A 171 19.85 7.94 -9.14
N ASP A 172 18.93 8.31 -8.27
CA ASP A 172 18.69 7.65 -6.99
C ASP A 172 18.23 6.18 -7.18
N ILE A 173 17.27 5.94 -8.07
CA ILE A 173 16.83 4.58 -8.41
C ILE A 173 17.98 3.74 -8.95
N LYS A 174 18.80 4.29 -9.87
CA LYS A 174 19.93 3.59 -10.44
C LYS A 174 20.98 3.26 -9.38
N GLU A 175 21.34 4.21 -8.51
CA GLU A 175 22.27 4.00 -7.41
C GLU A 175 21.85 2.83 -6.51
N TYR A 176 20.55 2.77 -6.13
CA TYR A 176 20.05 1.71 -5.26
C TYR A 176 19.84 0.39 -5.99
N TRP A 177 19.53 0.39 -7.30
CA TRP A 177 19.53 -0.85 -8.09
C TRP A 177 20.92 -1.49 -8.18
N ASP A 178 21.97 -0.68 -8.32
CA ASP A 178 23.35 -1.17 -8.32
C ASP A 178 23.75 -1.79 -6.95
N LYS A 179 23.06 -1.40 -5.88
CA LYS A 179 23.14 -1.99 -4.52
C LYS A 179 22.11 -3.11 -4.26
N GLU A 180 21.52 -3.68 -5.32
CA GLU A 180 20.54 -4.77 -5.29
C GLU A 180 19.20 -4.44 -4.62
N TYR A 181 18.86 -3.16 -4.37
CA TYR A 181 17.52 -2.78 -3.96
C TYR A 181 16.52 -2.96 -5.11
N ARG A 182 15.25 -3.11 -4.75
CA ARG A 182 14.12 -3.17 -5.70
C ARG A 182 13.04 -2.23 -5.24
N ILE A 183 12.38 -1.59 -6.21
CA ILE A 183 11.23 -0.72 -5.91
C ILE A 183 10.10 -1.60 -5.40
N THR A 184 9.60 -1.29 -4.22
CA THR A 184 8.49 -2.02 -3.58
C THR A 184 7.23 -1.19 -3.48
N TYR A 185 7.35 0.12 -3.59
CA TYR A 185 6.21 1.04 -3.55
C TYR A 185 6.53 2.32 -4.34
N ILE A 186 5.52 2.87 -4.99
CA ILE A 186 5.51 4.19 -5.62
C ILE A 186 4.12 4.79 -5.40
N GLY A 187 4.09 6.06 -5.02
CA GLY A 187 2.88 6.83 -4.84
C GLY A 187 3.08 8.30 -5.25
N GLY A 188 2.01 9.03 -5.46
CA GLY A 188 2.07 10.44 -5.87
C GLY A 188 0.71 11.08 -5.99
#